data_8d1bc9a1c50495d135c61048fc24a923
#
_entry.id   8d1bc9a1c50495d135c61048fc24a923
#
_cell.length_a   1.000
_cell.length_b   1.000
_cell.length_c   1.000
_cell.angle_alpha   90.00
_cell.angle_beta   90.00
_cell.angle_gamma   90.00
#
_symmetry.space_group_name_H-M   'P 1'
#
loop_
_entity.id
_entity.type
_entity.pdbx_description
1 polymer ?
#
loop_
_entity_poly.entity_id
_entity_poly.type
_entity_poly.pdbx_seq_one_letter_code
_entity_poly.pdbx_strand_id
1 'polypeptide(L)'
;MIYKEKTYYEMISESYDFNMEVCASSPHWDILFSLYENNYLKEQIRTGRIPKKIHQIWLGNASPVDYVKYSFTWRLKHPTWEYKLWTDRDVENLNIPNRELYNSITNVAQKSDFLRYHILQQYGGVYVDTDFECLQPLDDLLYLDFFTGVGYPKDVELYIGLIGSVPNHPILNHIVTNMTEAKYDGSWRKMFHTTGTYFFTKMFFEVVNKETKGVVAFPPDFFYPFPNNVRKEENVDRYSFVKPISYALHHWAVSWRAKK
;
A
#
# COMPACT_ATOMS: atom_id res chain seq x y z
N MET A 1 -10.50 0.28 -22.09
CA MET A 1 -11.73 -0.47 -21.76
C MET A 1 -11.47 -1.95 -21.48
N ILE A 2 -10.62 -2.64 -22.23
CA ILE A 2 -10.39 -4.10 -22.12
C ILE A 2 -9.93 -4.59 -20.72
N TYR A 3 -9.16 -3.78 -19.99
CA TYR A 3 -8.62 -4.18 -18.67
C TYR A 3 -9.63 -4.10 -17.52
N LYS A 4 -10.70 -3.29 -17.62
CA LYS A 4 -11.71 -3.17 -16.53
C LYS A 4 -12.66 -4.39 -16.45
N GLU A 5 -12.61 -5.30 -17.42
CA GLU A 5 -13.47 -6.48 -17.48
C GLU A 5 -12.74 -7.78 -17.12
N LYS A 6 -11.40 -7.74 -16.96
CA LYS A 6 -10.62 -8.92 -16.59
C LYS A 6 -10.90 -9.34 -15.15
N THR A 7 -11.10 -10.63 -14.98
CA THR A 7 -11.16 -11.26 -13.65
C THR A 7 -9.83 -11.11 -12.92
N TYR A 8 -9.86 -11.21 -11.61
CA TYR A 8 -8.62 -11.18 -10.80
C TYR A 8 -7.64 -12.26 -11.25
N TYR A 9 -8.13 -13.45 -11.56
CA TYR A 9 -7.33 -14.56 -12.03
C TYR A 9 -6.60 -14.25 -13.34
N GLU A 10 -7.31 -13.69 -14.33
CA GLU A 10 -6.68 -13.28 -15.60
C GLU A 10 -5.59 -12.22 -15.37
N MET A 11 -5.86 -11.24 -14.49
CA MET A 11 -4.87 -10.19 -14.16
C MET A 11 -3.62 -10.77 -13.49
N ILE A 12 -3.80 -11.65 -12.50
CA ILE A 12 -2.70 -12.26 -11.76
C ILE A 12 -1.88 -13.21 -12.64
N SER A 13 -2.53 -13.98 -13.52
CA SER A 13 -1.85 -14.93 -14.42
C SER A 13 -0.96 -14.26 -15.46
N GLU A 14 -1.25 -13.00 -15.79
CA GLU A 14 -0.42 -12.17 -16.67
C GLU A 14 0.66 -11.36 -15.92
N SER A 15 0.67 -11.43 -14.60
CA SER A 15 1.67 -10.74 -13.79
C SER A 15 3.03 -11.42 -13.88
N TYR A 16 4.08 -10.62 -13.72
CA TYR A 16 5.44 -11.12 -13.71
C TYR A 16 5.64 -12.17 -12.61
N ASP A 17 6.35 -13.26 -12.94
CA ASP A 17 6.73 -14.34 -12.00
C ASP A 17 5.52 -15.08 -11.35
N PHE A 18 4.36 -15.11 -12.04
CA PHE A 18 3.18 -15.83 -11.58
C PHE A 18 3.43 -17.35 -11.51
N ASN A 19 3.03 -17.98 -10.40
CA ASN A 19 3.06 -19.41 -10.21
C ASN A 19 1.69 -19.94 -9.77
N MET A 20 1.02 -20.65 -10.68
CA MET A 20 -0.30 -21.21 -10.47
C MET A 20 -0.39 -22.17 -9.27
N GLU A 21 0.62 -23.03 -9.07
CA GLU A 21 0.61 -24.03 -8.00
C GLU A 21 0.65 -23.36 -6.63
N VAL A 22 1.44 -22.28 -6.49
CA VAL A 22 1.51 -21.48 -5.26
C VAL A 22 0.18 -20.80 -4.99
N CYS A 23 -0.45 -20.22 -6.00
CA CYS A 23 -1.75 -19.56 -5.84
C CYS A 23 -2.86 -20.56 -5.45
N ALA A 24 -2.89 -21.75 -6.05
CA ALA A 24 -3.89 -22.76 -5.74
C ALA A 24 -3.75 -23.36 -4.33
N SER A 25 -2.61 -23.22 -3.70
CA SER A 25 -2.32 -23.79 -2.35
C SER A 25 -2.82 -22.93 -1.18
N SER A 26 -3.18 -21.67 -1.41
CA SER A 26 -3.59 -20.76 -0.33
C SER A 26 -5.06 -20.33 -0.45
N PRO A 27 -5.89 -20.54 0.60
CA PRO A 27 -7.28 -20.09 0.62
C PRO A 27 -7.42 -18.55 0.59
N HIS A 28 -6.38 -17.82 0.87
CA HIS A 28 -6.36 -16.36 0.80
C HIS A 28 -6.59 -15.84 -0.63
N TRP A 29 -6.11 -16.55 -1.65
CA TRP A 29 -6.37 -16.18 -3.04
C TRP A 29 -7.86 -16.17 -3.37
N ASP A 30 -8.61 -17.15 -2.90
CA ASP A 30 -10.06 -17.21 -3.08
C ASP A 30 -10.78 -16.02 -2.45
N ILE A 31 -10.28 -15.53 -1.30
CA ILE A 31 -10.80 -14.33 -0.66
C ILE A 31 -10.52 -13.12 -1.56
N LEU A 32 -9.28 -12.94 -2.01
CA LEU A 32 -8.89 -11.81 -2.85
C LEU A 32 -9.66 -11.78 -4.17
N PHE A 33 -9.84 -12.93 -4.83
CA PHE A 33 -10.63 -13.05 -6.05
C PHE A 33 -12.08 -12.61 -5.81
N SER A 34 -12.70 -13.10 -4.75
CA SER A 34 -14.07 -12.76 -4.39
C SER A 34 -14.24 -11.27 -4.07
N LEU A 35 -13.30 -10.68 -3.33
CA LEU A 35 -13.32 -9.26 -3.00
C LEU A 35 -13.21 -8.39 -4.26
N TYR A 36 -12.30 -8.71 -5.17
CA TYR A 36 -12.13 -7.97 -6.42
C TYR A 36 -13.37 -8.08 -7.32
N GLU A 37 -13.88 -9.27 -7.52
CA GLU A 37 -15.08 -9.48 -8.34
C GLU A 37 -16.30 -8.77 -7.76
N ASN A 38 -16.55 -8.92 -6.46
CA ASN A 38 -17.76 -8.40 -5.83
C ASN A 38 -17.71 -6.90 -5.60
N ASN A 39 -16.55 -6.35 -5.24
CA ASN A 39 -16.42 -4.95 -4.83
C ASN A 39 -15.83 -4.04 -5.93
N TYR A 40 -15.18 -4.59 -6.98
CA TYR A 40 -14.63 -3.79 -8.07
C TYR A 40 -15.30 -4.06 -9.41
N LEU A 41 -15.44 -5.31 -9.84
CA LEU A 41 -16.03 -5.62 -11.16
C LEU A 41 -17.56 -5.48 -11.19
N LYS A 42 -18.23 -5.99 -10.15
CA LYS A 42 -19.72 -6.02 -10.09
C LYS A 42 -20.34 -4.79 -9.43
N GLU A 43 -19.53 -3.98 -8.70
CA GLU A 43 -20.05 -2.81 -7.99
C GLU A 43 -20.47 -1.71 -8.96
N GLN A 44 -21.74 -1.32 -8.90
CA GLN A 44 -22.34 -0.30 -9.76
C GLN A 44 -22.42 1.08 -9.10
N ILE A 45 -22.51 1.12 -7.75
CA ILE A 45 -22.64 2.37 -6.99
C ILE A 45 -21.23 2.85 -6.59
N ARG A 46 -20.74 3.87 -7.28
CA ARG A 46 -19.38 4.41 -7.09
C ARG A 46 -19.43 5.81 -6.47
N THR A 47 -20.11 5.96 -5.35
CA THR A 47 -20.08 7.20 -4.56
C THR A 47 -18.80 7.22 -3.73
N GLY A 48 -18.03 8.29 -3.84
CA GLY A 48 -16.74 8.42 -3.12
C GLY A 48 -16.93 8.38 -1.60
N ARG A 49 -16.23 7.50 -0.92
CA ARG A 49 -16.24 7.25 0.53
C ARG A 49 -14.90 7.58 1.18
N ILE A 50 -13.81 7.23 0.49
CA ILE A 50 -12.45 7.55 0.94
C ILE A 50 -12.22 9.06 0.76
N PRO A 51 -11.75 9.78 1.80
CA PRO A 51 -11.45 11.21 1.70
C PRO A 51 -10.41 11.53 0.62
N LYS A 52 -10.60 12.65 -0.09
CA LYS A 52 -9.65 13.16 -1.10
C LYS A 52 -8.40 13.75 -0.44
N LYS A 53 -7.58 12.88 0.16
CA LYS A 53 -6.35 13.23 0.86
C LYS A 53 -5.23 12.28 0.48
N ILE A 54 -4.05 12.82 0.19
CA ILE A 54 -2.83 12.04 -0.01
C ILE A 54 -1.90 12.29 1.18
N HIS A 55 -1.43 11.19 1.77
CA HIS A 55 -0.47 11.20 2.87
C HIS A 55 0.83 10.56 2.42
N GLN A 56 1.94 11.26 2.62
CA GLN A 56 3.28 10.72 2.52
C GLN A 56 4.02 10.97 3.82
N ILE A 57 4.98 10.14 4.17
CA ILE A 57 5.78 10.28 5.40
C ILE A 57 7.25 10.44 5.02
N TRP A 58 7.89 11.43 5.60
CA TRP A 58 9.34 11.62 5.52
C TRP A 58 9.90 11.98 6.89
N LEU A 59 10.67 11.05 7.46
CA LEU A 59 11.33 11.22 8.77
C LEU A 59 12.83 11.33 8.59
N GLY A 60 13.48 12.14 9.46
CA GLY A 60 14.90 12.38 9.41
C GLY A 60 15.31 13.59 8.55
N ASN A 61 16.61 13.90 8.55
CA ASN A 61 17.13 15.24 8.19
C ASN A 61 17.36 15.48 6.69
N ALA A 62 17.22 14.50 5.81
CA ALA A 62 17.54 14.70 4.40
C ALA A 62 16.40 14.27 3.49
N SER A 63 15.84 15.21 2.72
CA SER A 63 14.92 14.88 1.64
C SER A 63 15.74 14.52 0.39
N PRO A 64 15.59 13.31 -0.19
CA PRO A 64 16.22 12.98 -1.47
C PRO A 64 15.63 13.84 -2.58
N VAL A 65 16.47 14.27 -3.51
CA VAL A 65 16.06 15.06 -4.68
C VAL A 65 14.95 14.33 -5.48
N ASP A 66 15.04 13.01 -5.58
CA ASP A 66 14.06 12.19 -6.30
C ASP A 66 12.65 12.19 -5.70
N TYR A 67 12.52 12.41 -4.39
CA TYR A 67 11.22 12.54 -3.74
C TYR A 67 10.38 13.67 -4.33
N VAL A 68 10.98 14.82 -4.62
CA VAL A 68 10.27 16.02 -5.10
C VAL A 68 9.57 15.73 -6.43
N LYS A 69 10.22 15.04 -7.35
CA LYS A 69 9.61 14.71 -8.65
C LYS A 69 8.41 13.78 -8.53
N TYR A 70 8.49 12.77 -7.64
CA TYR A 70 7.38 11.84 -7.46
C TYR A 70 6.21 12.48 -6.70
N SER A 71 6.47 13.26 -5.65
CA SER A 71 5.41 14.00 -4.95
C SER A 71 4.68 14.99 -5.87
N PHE A 72 5.39 15.57 -6.85
CA PHE A 72 4.78 16.46 -7.84
C PHE A 72 3.79 15.72 -8.73
N THR A 73 4.04 14.46 -9.14
CA THR A 73 3.10 13.68 -9.96
C THR A 73 1.78 13.44 -9.24
N TRP A 74 1.81 13.18 -7.94
CA TRP A 74 0.61 13.03 -7.10
C TRP A 74 -0.21 14.32 -7.03
N ARG A 75 0.44 15.45 -6.80
CA ARG A 75 -0.22 16.78 -6.75
C ARG A 75 -0.78 17.20 -8.12
N LEU A 76 -0.07 16.91 -9.19
CA LEU A 76 -0.50 17.20 -10.55
C LEU A 76 -1.74 16.42 -10.96
N LYS A 77 -1.80 15.13 -10.63
CA LYS A 77 -2.92 14.25 -10.97
C LYS A 77 -4.13 14.43 -10.05
N HIS A 78 -3.96 15.03 -8.86
CA HIS A 78 -5.01 15.24 -7.86
C HIS A 78 -5.07 16.71 -7.41
N PRO A 79 -5.34 17.66 -8.35
CA PRO A 79 -5.23 19.10 -8.06
C PRO A 79 -6.27 19.62 -7.03
N THR A 80 -7.34 18.87 -6.79
CA THR A 80 -8.40 19.21 -5.84
C THR A 80 -8.31 18.43 -4.51
N TRP A 81 -7.29 17.57 -4.38
CA TRP A 81 -7.11 16.80 -3.16
C TRP A 81 -6.18 17.53 -2.18
N GLU A 82 -6.40 17.32 -0.90
CA GLU A 82 -5.43 17.69 0.14
C GLU A 82 -4.19 16.80 0.02
N TYR A 83 -3.02 17.41 0.01
CA TYR A 83 -1.73 16.71 0.03
C TYR A 83 -0.97 17.05 1.31
N LYS A 84 -0.62 16.05 2.11
CA LYS A 84 0.14 16.20 3.35
C LYS A 84 1.39 15.33 3.34
N LEU A 85 2.56 15.99 3.48
CA LEU A 85 3.80 15.34 3.86
C LEU A 85 3.92 15.42 5.39
N TRP A 86 3.99 14.26 6.02
CA TRP A 86 4.20 14.13 7.46
C TRP A 86 5.70 14.07 7.75
N THR A 87 6.18 15.01 8.55
CA THR A 87 7.58 15.13 9.01
C THR A 87 7.67 14.87 10.51
N ASP A 88 8.89 14.78 11.04
CA ASP A 88 9.09 14.62 12.49
C ASP A 88 8.31 15.67 13.29
N ARG A 89 8.31 16.94 12.84
CA ARG A 89 7.55 18.03 13.47
C ARG A 89 6.03 17.79 13.48
N ASP A 90 5.49 17.25 12.41
CA ASP A 90 4.06 16.97 12.34
C ASP A 90 3.66 15.82 13.28
N VAL A 91 4.55 14.83 13.41
CA VAL A 91 4.35 13.65 14.27
C VAL A 91 4.38 14.01 15.75
N GLU A 92 5.09 15.04 16.16
CA GLU A 92 5.09 15.54 17.56
C GLU A 92 3.66 15.87 18.01
N ASN A 93 2.85 16.45 17.12
CA ASN A 93 1.48 16.87 17.39
C ASN A 93 0.41 15.85 17.00
N LEU A 94 0.80 14.72 16.39
CA LEU A 94 -0.12 13.67 16.01
C LEU A 94 -0.62 12.92 17.25
N ASN A 95 -1.91 12.69 17.35
CA ASN A 95 -2.47 11.84 18.40
C ASN A 95 -2.12 10.36 18.12
N ILE A 96 -1.19 9.82 18.89
CA ILE A 96 -0.75 8.43 18.80
C ILE A 96 -1.12 7.75 20.13
N PRO A 97 -2.15 6.89 20.16
CA PRO A 97 -2.58 6.22 21.40
C PRO A 97 -1.46 5.46 22.10
N ASN A 98 -0.61 4.75 21.34
CA ASN A 98 0.55 4.04 21.87
C ASN A 98 1.86 4.80 21.58
N ARG A 99 1.97 6.04 22.11
CA ARG A 99 3.13 6.91 21.93
C ARG A 99 4.42 6.28 22.48
N GLU A 100 4.34 5.51 23.55
CA GLU A 100 5.50 4.83 24.13
C GLU A 100 6.08 3.81 23.17
N LEU A 101 5.23 3.00 22.55
CA LEU A 101 5.65 2.06 21.51
C LEU A 101 6.31 2.79 20.35
N TYR A 102 5.69 3.87 19.83
CA TYR A 102 6.28 4.68 18.77
C TYR A 102 7.66 5.20 19.13
N ASN A 103 7.83 5.73 20.34
CA ASN A 103 9.10 6.28 20.81
C ASN A 103 10.18 5.20 20.98
N SER A 104 9.80 3.96 21.25
CA SER A 104 10.73 2.82 21.35
C SER A 104 11.28 2.35 20.00
N ILE A 105 10.63 2.73 18.89
CA ILE A 105 11.07 2.35 17.53
C ILE A 105 12.31 3.19 17.17
N THR A 106 13.40 2.51 16.86
CA THR A 106 14.67 3.16 16.44
C THR A 106 14.85 3.23 14.93
N ASN A 107 14.22 2.32 14.19
CA ASN A 107 14.32 2.25 12.73
C ASN A 107 13.30 3.18 12.06
N VAL A 108 13.77 4.05 11.16
CA VAL A 108 12.93 5.06 10.47
C VAL A 108 11.87 4.42 9.57
N ALA A 109 12.20 3.32 8.86
CA ALA A 109 11.21 2.62 8.03
C ALA A 109 10.11 2.02 8.90
N GLN A 110 10.47 1.42 10.04
CA GLN A 110 9.50 0.88 10.98
C GLN A 110 8.63 1.97 11.61
N LYS A 111 9.20 3.17 11.88
CA LYS A 111 8.40 4.35 12.27
C LYS A 111 7.39 4.73 11.19
N SER A 112 7.81 4.71 9.93
CA SER A 112 6.91 5.01 8.81
C SER A 112 5.80 3.97 8.68
N ASP A 113 6.10 2.67 8.86
CA ASP A 113 5.08 1.60 8.88
C ASP A 113 4.07 1.82 10.00
N PHE A 114 4.53 2.13 11.20
CA PHE A 114 3.68 2.46 12.34
C PHE A 114 2.77 3.66 12.05
N LEU A 115 3.33 4.75 11.54
CA LEU A 115 2.60 6.01 11.33
C LEU A 115 1.56 5.91 10.22
N ARG A 116 1.82 5.21 9.10
CA ARG A 116 0.86 5.10 7.99
C ARG A 116 -0.47 4.53 8.44
N TYR A 117 -0.47 3.55 9.34
CA TYR A 117 -1.69 2.96 9.86
C TYR A 117 -2.44 3.92 10.78
N HIS A 118 -1.75 4.64 11.67
CA HIS A 118 -2.35 5.61 12.56
C HIS A 118 -2.91 6.82 11.82
N ILE A 119 -2.20 7.31 10.81
CA ILE A 119 -2.66 8.42 9.97
C ILE A 119 -3.91 8.03 9.21
N LEU A 120 -3.91 6.89 8.53
CA LEU A 120 -5.08 6.43 7.80
C LEU A 120 -6.25 6.08 8.72
N GLN A 121 -6.01 5.52 9.90
CA GLN A 121 -7.02 5.22 10.89
C GLN A 121 -7.73 6.51 11.36
N GLN A 122 -6.98 7.60 11.57
CA GLN A 122 -7.55 8.87 12.05
C GLN A 122 -8.18 9.71 10.95
N TYR A 123 -7.53 9.83 9.80
CA TYR A 123 -7.90 10.80 8.76
C TYR A 123 -8.53 10.16 7.53
N GLY A 124 -8.39 8.86 7.33
CA GLY A 124 -8.69 8.24 6.04
C GLY A 124 -7.82 8.81 4.93
N GLY A 125 -8.22 8.61 3.67
CA GLY A 125 -7.48 9.07 2.50
C GLY A 125 -6.58 7.98 1.92
N VAL A 126 -5.54 8.38 1.19
CA VAL A 126 -4.59 7.48 0.55
C VAL A 126 -3.18 7.76 1.06
N TYR A 127 -2.57 6.76 1.70
CA TYR A 127 -1.14 6.76 2.01
C TYR A 127 -0.35 6.26 0.81
N VAL A 128 0.76 6.90 0.54
CA VAL A 128 1.67 6.50 -0.55
C VAL A 128 3.12 6.69 -0.11
N ASP A 129 3.97 5.67 -0.31
CA ASP A 129 5.42 5.80 -0.09
C ASP A 129 6.01 6.86 -1.01
N THR A 130 7.07 7.54 -0.57
CA THR A 130 7.64 8.70 -1.26
C THR A 130 8.34 8.39 -2.58
N ASP A 131 8.58 7.13 -2.88
CA ASP A 131 9.17 6.64 -4.12
C ASP A 131 8.14 6.04 -5.10
N PHE A 132 6.87 6.39 -4.93
CA PHE A 132 5.82 6.12 -5.92
C PHE A 132 5.60 7.30 -6.86
N GLU A 133 5.56 7.01 -8.14
CA GLU A 133 5.08 7.89 -9.20
C GLU A 133 3.59 7.67 -9.45
N CYS A 134 2.81 8.75 -9.53
CA CYS A 134 1.40 8.70 -9.88
C CYS A 134 1.24 8.72 -11.41
N LEU A 135 0.60 7.70 -11.95
CA LEU A 135 0.35 7.57 -13.39
C LEU A 135 -1.06 8.04 -13.77
N GLN A 136 -2.05 7.74 -12.92
CA GLN A 136 -3.47 8.08 -13.13
C GLN A 136 -4.11 8.58 -11.83
N PRO A 137 -5.18 9.41 -11.92
CA PRO A 137 -5.97 9.82 -10.76
C PRO A 137 -6.64 8.62 -10.08
N LEU A 138 -6.72 8.65 -8.74
CA LEU A 138 -7.34 7.59 -7.94
C LEU A 138 -8.84 7.81 -7.69
N ASP A 139 -9.46 8.83 -8.30
CA ASP A 139 -10.86 9.19 -8.05
C ASP A 139 -11.83 8.00 -8.27
N ASP A 140 -11.54 7.15 -9.27
CA ASP A 140 -12.33 5.96 -9.61
C ASP A 140 -12.28 4.86 -8.52
N LEU A 141 -11.38 4.94 -7.54
CA LEU A 141 -11.22 3.97 -6.45
C LEU A 141 -11.81 4.46 -5.12
N LEU A 142 -12.19 5.75 -5.02
CA LEU A 142 -12.65 6.36 -3.76
C LEU A 142 -14.02 5.87 -3.28
N TYR A 143 -14.77 5.13 -4.09
CA TYR A 143 -16.03 4.51 -3.68
C TYR A 143 -15.84 3.31 -2.76
N LEU A 144 -14.64 2.76 -2.70
CA LEU A 144 -14.26 1.71 -1.78
C LEU A 144 -14.16 2.23 -0.33
N ASP A 145 -14.22 1.31 0.62
CA ASP A 145 -13.93 1.58 2.03
C ASP A 145 -12.46 1.39 2.36
N PHE A 146 -11.84 0.44 1.66
CA PHE A 146 -10.43 0.11 1.83
C PHE A 146 -9.86 -0.51 0.55
N PHE A 147 -8.64 -0.10 0.18
CA PHE A 147 -7.89 -0.78 -0.86
C PHE A 147 -6.39 -0.79 -0.60
N THR A 148 -5.73 -1.81 -1.13
CA THR A 148 -4.28 -1.96 -1.16
C THR A 148 -3.88 -2.74 -2.42
N GLY A 149 -2.60 -3.07 -2.59
CA GLY A 149 -2.09 -3.89 -3.69
C GLY A 149 -1.44 -5.17 -3.19
N VAL A 150 -1.54 -6.21 -3.99
CA VAL A 150 -0.81 -7.46 -3.78
C VAL A 150 0.60 -7.31 -4.30
N GLY A 151 1.55 -7.92 -3.60
CA GLY A 151 2.92 -8.13 -4.09
C GLY A 151 2.99 -9.21 -5.16
N TYR A 152 4.20 -9.49 -5.63
CA TYR A 152 4.40 -10.55 -6.61
C TYR A 152 4.12 -11.92 -6.02
N PRO A 153 3.38 -12.77 -6.75
CA PRO A 153 2.69 -13.92 -6.18
C PRO A 153 3.59 -15.15 -6.05
N LYS A 154 4.58 -15.11 -5.14
CA LYS A 154 5.17 -16.34 -4.60
C LYS A 154 4.35 -16.85 -3.41
N ASP A 155 3.87 -15.90 -2.60
CA ASP A 155 2.92 -16.10 -1.50
C ASP A 155 1.93 -14.94 -1.52
N VAL A 156 0.78 -15.06 -0.86
CA VAL A 156 -0.12 -13.92 -0.68
C VAL A 156 0.53 -12.92 0.28
N GLU A 157 1.10 -11.87 -0.28
CA GLU A 157 1.67 -10.76 0.46
C GLU A 157 1.04 -9.44 0.02
N LEU A 158 0.37 -8.75 0.94
CA LEU A 158 -0.20 -7.45 0.70
C LEU A 158 0.84 -6.37 0.98
N TYR A 159 1.04 -5.50 0.01
CA TYR A 159 2.02 -4.42 0.14
C TYR A 159 1.41 -3.19 0.81
N ILE A 160 2.23 -2.52 1.59
CA ILE A 160 1.83 -1.40 2.45
C ILE A 160 2.25 -0.03 1.92
N GLY A 161 2.92 0.00 0.78
CA GLY A 161 3.43 1.24 0.19
C GLY A 161 2.34 2.13 -0.43
N LEU A 162 1.15 1.56 -0.73
CA LEU A 162 -0.03 2.31 -1.15
C LEU A 162 -1.27 1.67 -0.53
N ILE A 163 -1.98 2.46 0.30
CA ILE A 163 -3.20 2.05 1.00
C ILE A 163 -4.22 3.19 0.94
N GLY A 164 -5.43 2.89 0.47
CA GLY A 164 -6.58 3.80 0.57
C GLY A 164 -7.56 3.32 1.63
N SER A 165 -8.12 4.24 2.43
CA SER A 165 -9.06 3.86 3.50
C SER A 165 -10.00 4.98 3.89
N VAL A 166 -11.22 4.63 4.28
CA VAL A 166 -12.05 5.51 5.11
C VAL A 166 -11.46 5.59 6.53
N PRO A 167 -11.68 6.69 7.29
CA PRO A 167 -11.23 6.76 8.68
C PRO A 167 -11.91 5.67 9.53
N ASN A 168 -11.22 5.21 10.57
CA ASN A 168 -11.70 4.16 11.49
C ASN A 168 -12.12 2.83 10.82
N HIS A 169 -11.53 2.50 9.66
CA HIS A 169 -11.84 1.24 9.00
C HIS A 169 -11.46 0.03 9.89
N PRO A 170 -12.30 -1.03 9.95
CA PRO A 170 -12.06 -2.19 10.82
C PRO A 170 -10.66 -2.81 10.69
N ILE A 171 -10.12 -2.93 9.46
CA ILE A 171 -8.76 -3.43 9.22
C ILE A 171 -7.73 -2.56 9.93
N LEU A 172 -7.80 -1.22 9.81
CA LEU A 172 -6.84 -0.32 10.44
C LEU A 172 -6.99 -0.31 11.97
N ASN A 173 -8.22 -0.37 12.48
CA ASN A 173 -8.46 -0.49 13.91
C ASN A 173 -7.84 -1.79 14.46
N HIS A 174 -8.00 -2.90 13.75
CA HIS A 174 -7.41 -4.18 14.12
C HIS A 174 -5.87 -4.12 14.10
N ILE A 175 -5.26 -3.53 13.07
CA ILE A 175 -3.82 -3.33 12.96
C ILE A 175 -3.29 -2.51 14.14
N VAL A 176 -3.86 -1.33 14.38
CA VAL A 176 -3.41 -0.41 15.43
C VAL A 176 -3.55 -1.04 16.83
N THR A 177 -4.63 -1.77 17.08
CA THR A 177 -4.86 -2.46 18.37
C THR A 177 -3.88 -3.61 18.59
N ASN A 178 -3.54 -4.37 17.55
CA ASN A 178 -2.67 -5.56 17.66
C ASN A 178 -1.18 -5.27 17.45
N MET A 179 -0.81 -4.03 17.14
CA MET A 179 0.59 -3.62 17.05
C MET A 179 1.15 -3.36 18.44
N THR A 180 1.59 -4.43 19.11
CA THR A 180 2.08 -4.39 20.49
C THR A 180 3.59 -4.44 20.62
N GLU A 181 4.28 -4.82 19.55
CA GLU A 181 5.74 -4.94 19.49
C GLU A 181 6.30 -4.31 18.20
N ALA A 182 7.32 -3.48 18.34
CA ALA A 182 7.99 -2.84 17.22
C ALA A 182 9.52 -2.79 17.42
N LYS A 183 10.09 -3.74 18.19
CA LYS A 183 11.53 -3.79 18.42
C LYS A 183 12.28 -4.24 17.18
N TYR A 184 13.14 -3.35 16.67
CA TYR A 184 14.07 -3.65 15.61
C TYR A 184 15.36 -4.23 16.21
N ASP A 185 15.70 -5.46 15.84
CA ASP A 185 16.90 -6.18 16.29
C ASP A 185 18.01 -6.23 15.21
N GLY A 186 17.92 -5.38 14.18
CA GLY A 186 18.80 -5.41 13.02
C GLY A 186 18.27 -6.32 11.89
N SER A 187 17.22 -7.09 12.14
CA SER A 187 16.64 -8.05 11.19
C SER A 187 15.44 -7.45 10.43
N TRP A 188 15.54 -7.42 9.10
CA TRP A 188 14.41 -7.08 8.22
C TRP A 188 13.23 -8.02 8.41
N ARG A 189 13.52 -9.29 8.66
CA ARG A 189 12.48 -10.30 8.89
C ARG A 189 11.62 -9.92 10.09
N LYS A 190 12.22 -9.47 11.20
CA LYS A 190 11.46 -9.03 12.37
C LYS A 190 10.61 -7.81 12.09
N MET A 191 11.14 -6.82 11.35
CA MET A 191 10.37 -5.65 10.95
C MET A 191 9.14 -6.05 10.11
N PHE A 192 9.30 -6.91 9.11
CA PHE A 192 8.18 -7.37 8.28
C PHE A 192 7.09 -8.09 9.08
N HIS A 193 7.47 -8.81 10.15
CA HIS A 193 6.52 -9.53 11.00
C HIS A 193 5.89 -8.69 12.12
N THR A 194 6.43 -7.51 12.43
CA THR A 194 5.93 -6.67 13.54
C THR A 194 5.18 -5.42 13.08
N THR A 195 5.56 -4.84 11.94
CA THR A 195 4.93 -3.62 11.40
C THR A 195 4.77 -3.62 9.88
N GLY A 196 5.53 -4.44 9.16
CA GLY A 196 5.60 -4.46 7.71
C GLY A 196 4.57 -5.37 7.05
N THR A 197 4.89 -5.82 5.84
CA THR A 197 3.97 -6.51 4.93
C THR A 197 3.40 -7.82 5.48
N TYR A 198 4.19 -8.65 6.17
CA TYR A 198 3.68 -9.90 6.74
C TYR A 198 2.72 -9.66 7.91
N PHE A 199 3.03 -8.68 8.78
CA PHE A 199 2.13 -8.28 9.85
C PHE A 199 0.81 -7.75 9.27
N PHE A 200 0.89 -6.85 8.30
CA PHE A 200 -0.27 -6.28 7.63
C PHE A 200 -1.13 -7.36 6.95
N THR A 201 -0.52 -8.27 6.19
CA THR A 201 -1.21 -9.37 5.51
C THR A 201 -1.96 -10.25 6.50
N LYS A 202 -1.32 -10.61 7.62
CA LYS A 202 -1.95 -11.39 8.69
C LYS A 202 -3.16 -10.66 9.27
N MET A 203 -3.01 -9.40 9.67
CA MET A 203 -4.08 -8.59 10.25
C MET A 203 -5.24 -8.38 9.28
N PHE A 204 -4.97 -8.23 7.99
CA PHE A 204 -5.98 -8.10 6.95
C PHE A 204 -6.87 -9.35 6.90
N PHE A 205 -6.28 -10.54 6.80
CA PHE A 205 -7.04 -11.80 6.70
C PHE A 205 -7.71 -12.24 8.00
N GLU A 206 -7.36 -11.66 9.15
CA GLU A 206 -8.11 -11.84 10.41
C GLU A 206 -9.44 -11.05 10.43
N VAL A 207 -9.59 -10.04 9.56
CA VAL A 207 -10.77 -9.16 9.50
C VAL A 207 -11.67 -9.45 8.31
N VAL A 208 -11.09 -9.86 7.16
CA VAL A 208 -11.84 -9.99 5.90
C VAL A 208 -12.17 -11.43 5.55
N ASN A 209 -13.27 -11.58 4.83
CA ASN A 209 -13.69 -12.83 4.19
C ASN A 209 -14.22 -12.55 2.77
N LYS A 210 -14.66 -13.57 2.04
CA LYS A 210 -15.18 -13.46 0.66
C LYS A 210 -16.39 -12.54 0.49
N GLU A 211 -17.12 -12.25 1.58
CA GLU A 211 -18.36 -11.49 1.60
C GLU A 211 -18.15 -10.04 2.08
N THR A 212 -16.94 -9.69 2.51
CA THR A 212 -16.61 -8.34 2.99
C THR A 212 -16.86 -7.31 1.89
N LYS A 213 -17.60 -6.25 2.22
CA LYS A 213 -17.97 -5.20 1.27
C LYS A 213 -17.00 -4.03 1.32
N GLY A 214 -16.84 -3.36 0.15
CA GLY A 214 -16.05 -2.14 0.02
C GLY A 214 -14.53 -2.34 0.16
N VAL A 215 -14.03 -3.57 0.22
CA VAL A 215 -12.61 -3.89 0.40
C VAL A 215 -12.03 -4.57 -0.84
N VAL A 216 -10.89 -4.09 -1.33
CA VAL A 216 -10.18 -4.71 -2.46
C VAL A 216 -8.67 -4.70 -2.22
N ALA A 217 -8.01 -5.83 -2.45
CA ALA A 217 -6.57 -5.88 -2.67
C ALA A 217 -6.31 -6.09 -4.17
N PHE A 218 -5.82 -5.06 -4.85
CA PHE A 218 -5.68 -5.06 -6.30
C PHE A 218 -4.49 -5.91 -6.77
N PRO A 219 -4.57 -6.53 -7.98
CA PRO A 219 -3.44 -7.18 -8.61
C PRO A 219 -2.21 -6.25 -8.74
N PRO A 220 -0.99 -6.79 -8.86
CA PRO A 220 0.24 -6.00 -8.94
C PRO A 220 0.23 -4.90 -10.01
N ASP A 221 -0.39 -5.18 -11.16
CA ASP A 221 -0.46 -4.25 -12.29
C ASP A 221 -1.10 -2.89 -11.97
N PHE A 222 -1.90 -2.81 -10.88
CA PHE A 222 -2.54 -1.55 -10.49
C PHE A 222 -1.57 -0.56 -9.86
N PHE A 223 -0.70 -1.02 -8.94
CA PHE A 223 0.16 -0.13 -8.14
C PHE A 223 1.63 -0.51 -8.17
N TYR A 224 1.94 -1.75 -8.47
CA TYR A 224 3.29 -2.33 -8.45
C TYR A 224 3.64 -3.03 -9.77
N PRO A 225 3.40 -2.42 -10.95
CA PRO A 225 3.66 -3.08 -12.23
C PRO A 225 5.12 -3.48 -12.38
N PHE A 226 6.07 -2.68 -11.88
CA PHE A 226 7.50 -2.97 -11.90
C PHE A 226 7.91 -3.86 -10.72
N PRO A 227 8.42 -5.09 -10.98
CA PRO A 227 8.75 -6.04 -9.93
C PRO A 227 9.98 -5.65 -9.11
N ASN A 228 9.90 -5.88 -7.78
CA ASN A 228 11.00 -5.60 -6.87
C ASN A 228 12.24 -6.47 -7.12
N ASN A 229 12.09 -7.72 -7.54
CA ASN A 229 13.19 -8.66 -7.78
C ASN A 229 14.08 -8.24 -8.94
N VAL A 230 13.54 -7.57 -9.98
CA VAL A 230 14.31 -7.08 -11.13
C VAL A 230 14.84 -5.65 -10.97
N ARG A 231 14.58 -4.98 -9.85
CA ARG A 231 14.98 -3.56 -9.63
C ARG A 231 16.47 -3.27 -9.73
N LYS A 232 17.31 -4.30 -9.58
CA LYS A 232 18.78 -4.21 -9.62
C LYS A 232 19.38 -4.63 -10.96
N GLU A 233 18.56 -5.13 -11.86
CA GLU A 233 19.03 -5.52 -13.18
C GLU A 233 19.43 -4.26 -13.98
N GLU A 234 20.58 -4.34 -14.64
CA GLU A 234 21.06 -3.26 -15.47
C GLU A 234 20.18 -3.09 -16.73
N ASN A 235 19.91 -1.84 -17.12
CA ASN A 235 19.17 -1.50 -18.33
C ASN A 235 17.69 -1.92 -18.39
N VAL A 236 17.07 -2.22 -17.25
CA VAL A 236 15.63 -2.49 -17.22
C VAL A 236 14.83 -1.18 -17.33
N ASP A 237 14.05 -1.09 -18.39
CA ASP A 237 13.06 -0.01 -18.50
C ASP A 237 11.86 -0.31 -17.61
N ARG A 238 11.71 0.45 -16.51
CA ARG A 238 10.62 0.30 -15.55
C ARG A 238 9.25 0.57 -16.16
N TYR A 239 9.19 1.44 -17.17
CA TYR A 239 7.94 1.80 -17.82
C TYR A 239 7.44 0.73 -18.79
N SER A 240 8.29 -0.22 -19.21
CA SER A 240 7.87 -1.37 -20.02
C SER A 240 6.90 -2.30 -19.30
N PHE A 241 6.85 -2.23 -17.97
CA PHE A 241 5.91 -3.00 -17.12
C PHE A 241 4.57 -2.26 -16.90
N VAL A 242 4.49 -0.99 -17.22
CA VAL A 242 3.28 -0.19 -17.02
C VAL A 242 2.21 -0.59 -18.02
N LYS A 243 1.01 -0.88 -17.52
CA LYS A 243 -0.17 -1.22 -18.32
C LYS A 243 -1.20 -0.10 -18.26
N PRO A 244 -2.17 -0.02 -19.18
CA PRO A 244 -3.24 0.99 -19.13
C PRO A 244 -4.05 1.03 -17.83
N ILE A 245 -4.02 -0.04 -17.03
CA ILE A 245 -4.67 -0.16 -15.74
C ILE A 245 -3.79 0.33 -14.59
N SER A 246 -2.51 0.64 -14.80
CA SER A 246 -1.59 1.02 -13.75
C SER A 246 -1.86 2.44 -13.26
N TYR A 247 -2.23 2.60 -12.00
CA TYR A 247 -2.46 3.88 -11.34
C TYR A 247 -1.19 4.49 -10.77
N ALA A 248 -0.23 3.64 -10.41
CA ALA A 248 1.03 4.07 -9.82
C ALA A 248 2.19 3.15 -10.21
N LEU A 249 3.41 3.66 -10.08
CA LEU A 249 4.65 2.92 -10.30
C LEU A 249 5.57 3.07 -9.08
N HIS A 250 5.87 1.97 -8.41
CA HIS A 250 6.81 1.94 -7.29
C HIS A 250 8.25 1.81 -7.80
N HIS A 251 9.10 2.76 -7.45
CA HIS A 251 10.50 2.81 -7.92
C HIS A 251 11.49 2.03 -7.07
N TRP A 252 11.07 1.47 -5.91
CA TRP A 252 11.87 0.66 -5.00
C TRP A 252 13.19 1.34 -4.59
N ALA A 253 13.14 2.63 -4.22
CA ALA A 253 14.33 3.43 -3.92
C ALA A 253 15.10 2.96 -2.67
N VAL A 254 14.44 2.23 -1.76
CA VAL A 254 15.03 1.64 -0.53
C VAL A 254 15.89 2.66 0.24
N SER A 255 15.43 3.92 0.31
CA SER A 255 16.15 5.07 0.87
C SER A 255 16.57 4.90 2.34
N TRP A 256 15.90 4.01 3.06
CA TRP A 256 16.12 3.67 4.46
C TRP A 256 17.28 2.68 4.71
N ARG A 257 17.85 2.08 3.66
CA ARG A 257 19.08 1.29 3.78
C ARG A 257 20.25 2.24 3.76
N ALA A 258 21.04 2.28 4.83
CA ALA A 258 22.30 3.02 4.82
C ALA A 258 23.10 2.63 3.56
N LYS A 259 23.53 3.62 2.79
CA LYS A 259 24.53 3.40 1.74
C LYS A 259 25.76 2.86 2.46
N LYS A 260 26.11 1.58 2.18
CA LYS A 260 27.38 1.02 2.63
C LYS A 260 28.52 1.72 1.89
#